data_11842b935934576de257642108087ce3
#
_entry.id   11842b935934576de257642108087ce3
#
_cell.length_a   1.000
_cell.length_b   1.000
_cell.length_c   1.000
_cell.angle_alpha   90.00
_cell.angle_beta   90.00
_cell.angle_gamma   90.00
#
_symmetry.space_group_name_H-M   'P 1'
#
loop_
_entity.id
_entity.type
_entity.pdbx_description
1 polymer ?
#
loop_
_entity_poly.entity_id
_entity_poly.type
_entity_poly.pdbx_seq_one_letter_code
_entity_poly.pdbx_strand_id
1 'polypeptide(L)'
;MKPEKLILSAFGSYAGRTEIDFTVQTGGLFLITGDTGAGKTTIFDAITYALYGEASGGGRSGAMMRSQYAKSVTETYVEFSFLYAGESYRVRRNPEYKIVKELKNGKLREQKVPAGVELTLPDGTVYPEKRSQTDAKIEELIGLTKEQFTQTAMIAQGDFLKLLYAKSDWPTSCMSPRPMSLRPIICCTL
;
A
#
# COMPACT_ATOMS: atom_id res chain seq x y z
N MET A 1 11.38 -8.18 -0.28
CA MET A 1 10.18 -7.84 -1.05
C MET A 1 10.56 -6.92 -2.20
N LYS A 2 10.07 -7.16 -3.42
CA LYS A 2 10.29 -6.31 -4.61
C LYS A 2 8.91 -5.90 -5.14
N PRO A 3 8.60 -4.61 -5.27
CA PRO A 3 7.33 -4.16 -5.85
C PRO A 3 7.30 -4.53 -7.35
N GLU A 4 6.14 -4.92 -7.84
CA GLU A 4 5.88 -5.21 -9.23
C GLU A 4 4.90 -4.20 -9.83
N LYS A 5 3.75 -4.04 -9.20
CA LYS A 5 2.67 -3.19 -9.71
C LYS A 5 1.86 -2.57 -8.57
N LEU A 6 1.45 -1.32 -8.74
CA LEU A 6 0.51 -0.64 -7.85
C LEU A 6 -0.64 -0.06 -8.69
N ILE A 7 -1.86 -0.39 -8.32
CA ILE A 7 -3.07 0.20 -8.89
C ILE A 7 -3.78 0.99 -7.80
N LEU A 8 -4.07 2.25 -8.09
CA LEU A 8 -4.88 3.12 -7.26
C LEU A 8 -6.17 3.45 -7.99
N SER A 9 -7.30 3.39 -7.33
CA SER A 9 -8.58 3.82 -7.86
C SER A 9 -9.30 4.70 -6.86
N ALA A 10 -9.62 5.93 -7.24
CA ALA A 10 -10.28 6.92 -6.40
C ALA A 10 -9.63 7.03 -4.99
N PHE A 11 -8.29 7.03 -4.92
CA PHE A 11 -7.52 6.99 -3.68
C PHE A 11 -6.61 8.23 -3.53
N GLY A 12 -6.70 8.94 -2.41
CA GLY A 12 -5.91 10.12 -2.10
C GLY A 12 -6.02 11.21 -3.18
N SER A 13 -4.90 11.54 -3.81
CA SER A 13 -4.84 12.53 -4.91
C SER A 13 -5.31 11.99 -6.27
N TYR A 14 -5.47 10.67 -6.39
CA TYR A 14 -5.84 10.02 -7.65
C TYR A 14 -7.35 9.86 -7.76
N ALA A 15 -7.98 10.64 -8.65
CA ALA A 15 -9.45 10.65 -8.83
C ALA A 15 -9.98 9.42 -9.59
N GLY A 16 -9.18 8.89 -10.51
CA GLY A 16 -9.51 7.74 -11.35
C GLY A 16 -8.65 6.51 -11.03
N ARG A 17 -8.67 5.53 -11.95
CA ARG A 17 -7.78 4.39 -11.91
C ARG A 17 -6.41 4.79 -12.48
N THR A 18 -5.37 4.62 -11.70
CA THR A 18 -3.97 4.85 -12.09
C THR A 18 -3.19 3.58 -11.81
N GLU A 19 -2.32 3.22 -12.74
CA GLU A 19 -1.46 2.05 -12.65
C GLU A 19 0.00 2.46 -12.70
N ILE A 20 0.81 1.96 -11.79
CA ILE A 20 2.25 2.19 -11.70
C ILE A 20 2.93 0.83 -11.80
N ASP A 21 3.74 0.67 -12.84
CA ASP A 21 4.53 -0.53 -13.08
C ASP A 21 5.96 -0.31 -12.62
N PHE A 22 6.40 -1.08 -11.62
CA PHE A 22 7.75 -1.04 -11.09
C PHE A 22 8.70 -2.03 -11.79
N THR A 23 8.19 -2.92 -12.64
CA THR A 23 9.01 -3.95 -13.32
C THR A 23 9.89 -3.36 -14.42
N VAL A 24 9.51 -2.20 -14.94
CA VAL A 24 10.26 -1.47 -15.98
C VAL A 24 11.65 -1.05 -15.50
N GLN A 25 11.86 -0.94 -14.18
CA GLN A 25 13.12 -0.52 -13.59
C GLN A 25 13.93 -1.74 -13.13
N THR A 26 15.12 -1.91 -13.67
CA THR A 26 16.00 -3.06 -13.36
C THR A 26 16.91 -2.84 -12.15
N GLY A 27 17.04 -1.60 -11.65
CA GLY A 27 18.04 -1.21 -10.65
C GLY A 27 17.67 -1.47 -9.18
N GLY A 28 16.42 -1.81 -8.86
CA GLY A 28 15.97 -2.04 -7.48
C GLY A 28 15.88 -0.78 -6.61
N LEU A 29 16.19 0.40 -7.14
CA LEU A 29 16.02 1.71 -6.54
C LEU A 29 15.13 2.56 -7.44
N PHE A 30 14.07 3.16 -6.86
CA PHE A 30 13.14 4.01 -7.60
C PHE A 30 13.21 5.44 -7.06
N LEU A 31 13.27 6.41 -7.97
CA LEU A 31 13.12 7.82 -7.65
C LEU A 31 11.78 8.30 -8.19
N ILE A 32 10.91 8.78 -7.29
CA ILE A 32 9.62 9.36 -7.64
C ILE A 32 9.76 10.88 -7.58
N THR A 33 9.75 11.54 -8.75
CA THR A 33 9.85 12.99 -8.88
C THR A 33 8.54 13.60 -9.36
N GLY A 34 8.35 14.88 -9.16
CA GLY A 34 7.19 15.63 -9.61
C GLY A 34 6.93 16.84 -8.72
N ASP A 35 6.02 17.70 -9.14
CA ASP A 35 5.65 18.93 -8.44
C ASP A 35 5.06 18.68 -7.06
N THR A 36 5.14 19.68 -6.18
CA THR A 36 4.46 19.63 -4.88
C THR A 36 2.96 19.46 -5.09
N GLY A 37 2.35 18.51 -4.38
CA GLY A 37 0.93 18.19 -4.56
C GLY A 37 0.63 17.14 -5.65
N ALA A 38 1.60 16.73 -6.46
CA ALA A 38 1.40 15.74 -7.55
C ALA A 38 1.03 14.31 -7.06
N GLY A 39 0.88 14.09 -5.77
CA GLY A 39 0.45 12.79 -5.23
C GLY A 39 1.58 11.80 -4.92
N LYS A 40 2.85 12.24 -4.89
CA LYS A 40 4.00 11.36 -4.57
C LYS A 40 3.81 10.61 -3.24
N THR A 41 3.45 11.33 -2.18
CA THR A 41 3.19 10.73 -0.86
C THR A 41 2.02 9.76 -0.90
N THR A 42 1.02 10.00 -1.74
CA THR A 42 -0.13 9.09 -1.91
C THR A 42 0.28 7.71 -2.41
N ILE A 43 1.35 7.59 -3.20
CA ILE A 43 1.89 6.31 -3.65
C ILE A 43 2.38 5.49 -2.46
N PHE A 44 3.12 6.13 -1.54
CA PHE A 44 3.59 5.48 -0.30
C PHE A 44 2.44 5.14 0.63
N ASP A 45 1.49 6.06 0.81
CA ASP A 45 0.29 5.82 1.59
C ASP A 45 -0.49 4.63 1.04
N ALA A 46 -0.57 4.49 -0.30
CA ALA A 46 -1.26 3.39 -0.94
C ALA A 46 -0.58 2.04 -0.70
N ILE A 47 0.76 1.96 -0.82
CA ILE A 47 1.50 0.74 -0.54
C ILE A 47 1.32 0.33 0.93
N THR A 48 1.52 1.27 1.87
CA THR A 48 1.35 1.00 3.30
C THR A 48 -0.10 0.61 3.61
N TYR A 49 -1.06 1.29 3.00
CA TYR A 49 -2.49 0.97 3.15
C TYR A 49 -2.82 -0.42 2.62
N ALA A 50 -2.32 -0.81 1.45
CA ALA A 50 -2.54 -2.14 0.90
C ALA A 50 -2.04 -3.23 1.87
N LEU A 51 -0.84 -3.06 2.42
CA LEU A 51 -0.21 -4.05 3.28
C LEU A 51 -0.80 -4.08 4.70
N TYR A 52 -0.99 -2.92 5.33
CA TYR A 52 -1.32 -2.82 6.76
C TYR A 52 -2.72 -2.24 7.04
N GLY A 53 -3.44 -1.77 6.03
CA GLY A 53 -4.78 -1.17 6.21
C GLY A 53 -4.78 0.24 6.77
N GLU A 54 -3.60 0.86 6.89
CA GLU A 54 -3.40 2.21 7.41
C GLU A 54 -2.45 3.00 6.51
N ALA A 55 -2.58 4.33 6.49
CA ALA A 55 -1.65 5.18 5.75
C ALA A 55 -0.29 5.30 6.45
N SER A 56 0.75 5.70 5.71
CA SER A 56 2.11 5.87 6.20
C SER A 56 2.21 6.95 7.28
N GLY A 57 1.49 8.06 7.15
CA GLY A 57 1.38 9.13 8.14
C GLY A 57 0.20 8.89 9.08
N GLY A 58 0.43 8.64 10.37
CA GLY A 58 -0.62 8.41 11.36
C GLY A 58 -1.74 9.47 11.33
N GLY A 59 -2.99 9.07 11.58
CA GLY A 59 -4.14 9.97 11.74
C GLY A 59 -5.13 10.01 10.56
N ARG A 60 -4.85 9.36 9.43
CA ARG A 60 -5.85 9.22 8.36
C ARG A 60 -6.61 7.91 8.51
N SER A 61 -7.91 8.01 8.82
CA SER A 61 -8.79 6.84 8.83
C SER A 61 -9.07 6.34 7.41
N GLY A 62 -9.43 5.06 7.26
CA GLY A 62 -9.72 4.46 5.95
C GLY A 62 -10.74 5.23 5.12
N ALA A 63 -11.78 5.83 5.75
CA ALA A 63 -12.78 6.65 5.07
C ALA A 63 -12.18 7.93 4.42
N MET A 64 -11.10 8.48 4.99
CA MET A 64 -10.41 9.67 4.46
C MET A 64 -9.51 9.34 3.26
N MET A 65 -9.33 8.06 2.93
CA MET A 65 -8.51 7.63 1.80
C MET A 65 -9.18 7.78 0.44
N ARG A 66 -10.52 7.88 0.40
CA ARG A 66 -11.22 8.13 -0.84
C ARG A 66 -10.89 9.53 -1.36
N SER A 67 -10.53 9.61 -2.62
CA SER A 67 -10.27 10.87 -3.29
C SER A 67 -11.51 11.77 -3.31
N GLN A 68 -11.35 13.01 -2.89
CA GLN A 68 -12.42 14.02 -2.95
C GLN A 68 -12.76 14.41 -4.40
N TYR A 69 -11.85 14.16 -5.33
CA TYR A 69 -12.01 14.44 -6.75
C TYR A 69 -12.63 13.27 -7.53
N ALA A 70 -12.87 12.13 -6.88
CA ALA A 70 -13.41 10.95 -7.52
C ALA A 70 -14.90 11.11 -7.81
N LYS A 71 -15.32 10.63 -9.00
CA LYS A 71 -16.75 10.54 -9.31
C LYS A 71 -17.43 9.58 -8.33
N SER A 72 -18.69 9.86 -7.99
CA SER A 72 -19.49 9.05 -7.06
C SER A 72 -19.66 7.59 -7.50
N VAL A 73 -19.51 7.31 -8.80
CA VAL A 73 -19.60 5.96 -9.39
C VAL A 73 -18.26 5.20 -9.41
N THR A 74 -17.13 5.85 -9.09
CA THR A 74 -15.81 5.23 -9.16
C THR A 74 -15.55 4.43 -7.89
N GLU A 75 -15.14 3.17 -8.04
CA GLU A 75 -14.73 2.32 -6.93
C GLU A 75 -13.44 2.81 -6.29
N THR A 76 -13.34 2.73 -4.96
CA THR A 76 -12.14 3.09 -4.21
C THR A 76 -11.43 1.83 -3.76
N TYR A 77 -10.23 1.61 -4.26
CA TYR A 77 -9.36 0.50 -3.84
C TYR A 77 -7.91 0.80 -4.16
N VAL A 78 -7.03 0.05 -3.51
CA VAL A 78 -5.62 -0.08 -3.83
C VAL A 78 -5.34 -1.55 -4.10
N GLU A 79 -4.58 -1.85 -5.14
CA GLU A 79 -4.07 -3.18 -5.44
C GLU A 79 -2.55 -3.10 -5.57
N PHE A 80 -1.84 -3.92 -4.82
CA PHE A 80 -0.40 -3.95 -4.79
C PHE A 80 0.11 -5.37 -5.03
N SER A 81 0.89 -5.53 -6.11
CA SER A 81 1.56 -6.78 -6.45
C SER A 81 3.04 -6.67 -6.13
N PHE A 82 3.59 -7.72 -5.54
CA PHE A 82 4.99 -7.76 -5.13
C PHE A 82 5.55 -9.19 -5.17
N LEU A 83 6.84 -9.27 -5.43
CA LEU A 83 7.61 -10.51 -5.35
C LEU A 83 8.22 -10.66 -3.95
N TYR A 84 8.02 -11.81 -3.32
CA TYR A 84 8.61 -12.17 -2.03
C TYR A 84 9.09 -13.61 -2.08
N ALA A 85 10.35 -13.86 -1.69
CA ALA A 85 10.97 -15.20 -1.72
C ALA A 85 10.90 -15.93 -3.08
N GLY A 86 10.84 -15.17 -4.20
CA GLY A 86 10.70 -15.73 -5.55
C GLY A 86 9.27 -15.96 -6.01
N GLU A 87 8.30 -15.69 -5.17
CA GLU A 87 6.88 -15.90 -5.39
C GLU A 87 6.12 -14.56 -5.53
N SER A 88 5.16 -14.46 -6.45
CA SER A 88 4.36 -13.24 -6.65
C SER A 88 3.07 -13.28 -5.83
N TYR A 89 2.82 -12.21 -5.10
CA TYR A 89 1.62 -12.00 -4.28
C TYR A 89 0.92 -10.74 -4.72
N ARG A 90 -0.41 -10.71 -4.54
CA ARG A 90 -1.22 -9.52 -4.81
C ARG A 90 -2.17 -9.28 -3.65
N VAL A 91 -2.13 -8.05 -3.11
CA VAL A 91 -3.06 -7.58 -2.10
C VAL A 91 -3.97 -6.54 -2.70
N ARG A 92 -5.28 -6.73 -2.64
CA ARG A 92 -6.29 -5.75 -2.99
C ARG A 92 -7.02 -5.33 -1.72
N ARG A 93 -7.08 -4.03 -1.45
CA ARG A 93 -7.73 -3.49 -0.25
C ARG A 93 -8.56 -2.27 -0.60
N ASN A 94 -9.74 -2.17 0.01
CA ASN A 94 -10.59 -1.00 -0.09
C ASN A 94 -10.96 -0.47 1.32
N PRO A 95 -11.03 0.85 1.49
CA PRO A 95 -11.64 1.44 2.69
C PRO A 95 -13.16 1.26 2.67
N GLU A 96 -13.81 1.58 3.78
CA GLU A 96 -15.26 1.79 3.76
C GLU A 96 -15.56 3.08 3.00
N TYR A 97 -16.45 3.03 2.01
CA TYR A 97 -16.85 4.19 1.23
C TYR A 97 -18.30 4.05 0.71
N LYS A 98 -18.84 5.16 0.19
CA LYS A 98 -20.12 5.19 -0.49
C LYS A 98 -19.92 5.30 -1.99
N ILE A 99 -20.70 4.56 -2.75
CA ILE A 99 -20.73 4.58 -4.20
C ILE A 99 -22.17 4.72 -4.69
N VAL A 100 -22.35 5.43 -5.78
CA VAL A 100 -23.65 5.52 -6.46
C VAL A 100 -23.68 4.51 -7.58
N LYS A 101 -24.63 3.58 -7.52
CA LYS A 101 -24.88 2.60 -8.59
C LYS A 101 -26.20 2.92 -9.29
N GLU A 102 -26.17 2.83 -10.60
CA GLU A 102 -27.38 2.89 -11.40
C GLU A 102 -28.08 1.51 -11.39
N LEU A 103 -29.34 1.52 -11.01
CA LEU A 103 -30.19 0.34 -11.00
C LEU A 103 -30.74 0.08 -12.41
N LYS A 104 -31.17 -1.15 -12.69
CA LYS A 104 -31.75 -1.58 -13.98
C LYS A 104 -32.93 -0.71 -14.45
N ASN A 105 -33.54 0.04 -13.55
CA ASN A 105 -34.67 0.96 -13.83
C ASN A 105 -34.21 2.43 -14.04
N GLY A 106 -32.92 2.69 -14.21
CA GLY A 106 -32.35 4.03 -14.38
C GLY A 106 -32.27 4.89 -13.10
N LYS A 107 -32.71 4.35 -11.95
CA LYS A 107 -32.62 5.09 -10.67
C LYS A 107 -31.20 4.94 -10.08
N LEU A 108 -30.68 6.07 -9.59
CA LEU A 108 -29.41 6.10 -8.86
C LEU A 108 -29.65 5.71 -7.40
N ARG A 109 -28.86 4.78 -6.89
CA ARG A 109 -28.88 4.37 -5.47
C ARG A 109 -27.50 4.50 -4.87
N GLU A 110 -27.44 5.19 -3.73
CA GLU A 110 -26.24 5.19 -2.90
C GLU A 110 -26.10 3.84 -2.19
N GLN A 111 -24.96 3.23 -2.30
CA GLN A 111 -24.59 1.97 -1.63
C GLN A 111 -23.34 2.18 -0.80
N LYS A 112 -23.37 1.74 0.46
CA LYS A 112 -22.20 1.66 1.31
C LYS A 112 -21.42 0.39 0.99
N VAL A 113 -20.13 0.53 0.68
CA VAL A 113 -19.19 -0.58 0.47
C VAL A 113 -18.38 -0.74 1.74
N PRO A 114 -18.41 -1.90 2.39
CA PRO A 114 -17.62 -2.15 3.59
C PRO A 114 -16.13 -2.19 3.27
N ALA A 115 -15.29 -1.93 4.27
CA ALA A 115 -13.85 -2.11 4.13
C ALA A 115 -13.52 -3.60 3.93
N GLY A 116 -12.64 -3.90 2.98
CA GLY A 116 -12.25 -5.26 2.62
C GLY A 116 -10.76 -5.38 2.33
N VAL A 117 -10.27 -6.61 2.40
CA VAL A 117 -8.92 -7.02 1.97
C VAL A 117 -8.99 -8.39 1.34
N GLU A 118 -8.25 -8.58 0.26
CA GLU A 118 -8.06 -9.83 -0.44
C GLU A 118 -6.57 -10.04 -0.68
N LEU A 119 -6.06 -11.22 -0.33
CA LEU A 119 -4.70 -11.65 -0.63
C LEU A 119 -4.76 -12.75 -1.68
N THR A 120 -4.18 -12.51 -2.85
CA THR A 120 -4.00 -13.54 -3.87
C THR A 120 -2.63 -14.18 -3.68
N LEU A 121 -2.61 -15.49 -3.57
CA LEU A 121 -1.43 -16.34 -3.40
C LEU A 121 -0.74 -16.59 -4.76
N PRO A 122 0.50 -17.11 -4.77
CA PRO A 122 1.26 -17.35 -6.01
C PRO A 122 0.59 -18.32 -6.99
N ASP A 123 -0.23 -19.24 -6.50
CA ASP A 123 -1.03 -20.17 -7.31
C ASP A 123 -2.27 -19.51 -7.93
N GLY A 124 -2.49 -18.22 -7.69
CA GLY A 124 -3.64 -17.45 -8.16
C GLY A 124 -4.90 -17.60 -7.30
N THR A 125 -4.87 -18.41 -6.24
CA THR A 125 -6.00 -18.54 -5.33
C THR A 125 -6.10 -17.34 -4.38
N VAL A 126 -7.33 -17.00 -3.98
CA VAL A 126 -7.56 -15.98 -2.96
C VAL A 126 -7.52 -16.65 -1.60
N TYR A 127 -6.76 -16.07 -0.67
CA TYR A 127 -6.67 -16.56 0.71
C TYR A 127 -8.07 -16.52 1.36
N PRO A 128 -8.62 -17.67 1.79
CA PRO A 128 -10.07 -17.83 2.05
C PRO A 128 -10.51 -17.35 3.43
N GLU A 129 -9.70 -16.55 4.12
CA GLU A 129 -9.91 -16.21 5.51
C GLU A 129 -10.56 -14.84 5.72
N LYS A 130 -11.04 -14.60 6.96
CA LYS A 130 -11.60 -13.32 7.37
C LYS A 130 -10.51 -12.23 7.36
N ARG A 131 -10.94 -10.98 7.22
CA ARG A 131 -10.06 -9.80 7.16
C ARG A 131 -8.92 -9.82 8.18
N SER A 132 -9.20 -10.09 9.45
CA SER A 132 -8.17 -10.08 10.50
C SER A 132 -7.09 -11.17 10.31
N GLN A 133 -7.48 -12.32 9.78
CA GLN A 133 -6.57 -13.42 9.48
C GLN A 133 -5.78 -13.14 8.20
N THR A 134 -6.40 -12.52 7.20
CA THR A 134 -5.72 -12.05 6.00
C THR A 134 -4.69 -10.97 6.34
N ASP A 135 -5.03 -10.03 7.22
CA ASP A 135 -4.11 -8.99 7.71
C ASP A 135 -2.91 -9.62 8.43
N ALA A 136 -3.14 -10.57 9.34
CA ALA A 136 -2.08 -11.30 10.03
C ALA A 136 -1.20 -12.10 9.06
N LYS A 137 -1.80 -12.70 8.02
CA LYS A 137 -1.04 -13.45 7.00
C LYS A 137 -0.17 -12.54 6.15
N ILE A 138 -0.63 -11.35 5.80
CA ILE A 138 0.18 -10.35 5.09
C ILE A 138 1.37 -9.90 5.94
N GLU A 139 1.15 -9.62 7.23
CA GLU A 139 2.21 -9.23 8.15
C GLU A 139 3.23 -10.36 8.35
N GLU A 140 2.78 -11.61 8.50
CA GLU A 140 3.64 -12.80 8.55
C GLU A 140 4.51 -12.95 7.29
N LEU A 141 3.91 -12.78 6.11
CA LEU A 141 4.63 -12.85 4.83
C LEU A 141 5.70 -11.78 4.71
N ILE A 142 5.39 -10.54 5.11
CA ILE A 142 6.34 -9.42 5.01
C ILE A 142 7.41 -9.53 6.09
N GLY A 143 7.08 -10.05 7.27
CA GLY A 143 7.97 -10.19 8.41
C GLY A 143 8.37 -8.86 9.07
N LEU A 144 7.64 -7.78 8.80
CA LEU A 144 7.87 -6.43 9.35
C LEU A 144 6.54 -5.86 9.83
N THR A 145 6.55 -5.19 10.98
CA THR A 145 5.42 -4.35 11.37
C THR A 145 5.31 -3.12 10.48
N LYS A 146 4.17 -2.43 10.52
CA LYS A 146 3.97 -1.19 9.77
C LYS A 146 5.07 -0.15 10.07
N GLU A 147 5.42 0.03 11.33
CA GLU A 147 6.44 0.98 11.79
C GLU A 147 7.81 0.61 11.22
N GLN A 148 8.19 -0.66 11.31
CA GLN A 148 9.45 -1.16 10.76
C GLN A 148 9.49 -1.01 9.24
N PHE A 149 8.39 -1.33 8.55
CA PHE A 149 8.29 -1.18 7.11
C PHE A 149 8.44 0.28 6.67
N THR A 150 7.73 1.21 7.32
CA THR A 150 7.83 2.65 7.02
C THR A 150 9.21 3.22 7.28
N GLN A 151 9.91 2.72 8.29
CA GLN A 151 11.27 3.19 8.61
C GLN A 151 12.35 2.61 7.70
N THR A 152 12.17 1.38 7.20
CA THR A 152 13.22 0.67 6.45
C THR A 152 13.00 0.64 4.95
N ALA A 153 11.75 0.50 4.52
CA ALA A 153 11.41 0.33 3.11
C ALA A 153 11.06 1.65 2.42
N MET A 154 10.67 2.66 3.19
CA MET A 154 10.22 3.95 2.65
C MET A 154 10.73 5.10 3.50
N ILE A 155 11.59 5.93 2.92
CA ILE A 155 11.99 7.20 3.54
C ILE A 155 11.13 8.29 2.91
N ALA A 156 10.04 8.66 3.59
CA ALA A 156 9.20 9.77 3.17
C ALA A 156 9.92 11.11 3.37
N GLN A 157 9.52 12.11 2.59
CA GLN A 157 10.06 13.46 2.72
C GLN A 157 9.88 13.98 4.16
N GLY A 158 10.99 14.39 4.80
CA GLY A 158 11.01 14.87 6.18
C GLY A 158 11.30 13.80 7.25
N ASP A 159 11.20 12.52 6.94
CA ASP A 159 11.46 11.44 7.91
C ASP A 159 12.93 11.01 7.97
N PHE A 160 13.76 11.49 7.05
CA PHE A 160 15.20 11.21 7.02
C PHE A 160 15.90 11.63 8.32
N LEU A 161 15.52 12.77 8.89
CA LEU A 161 16.05 13.24 10.18
C LEU A 161 15.65 12.31 11.33
N LYS A 162 14.45 11.75 11.31
CA LYS A 162 14.01 10.77 12.33
C LYS A 162 14.84 9.50 12.26
N LEU A 163 15.24 9.06 11.06
CA LEU A 163 16.14 7.92 10.88
C LEU A 163 17.53 8.19 11.48
N LEU A 164 18.07 9.40 11.29
CA LEU A 164 19.36 9.80 11.84
C LEU A 164 19.37 9.95 13.38
N TYR A 165 18.21 10.32 13.96
CA TYR A 165 18.05 10.51 15.42
C TYR A 165 17.37 9.31 16.10
N ALA A 166 16.99 8.27 15.37
CA ALA A 166 16.49 7.05 15.97
C ALA A 166 17.58 6.45 16.85
N LYS A 167 17.35 6.47 18.17
CA LYS A 167 18.20 5.75 19.11
C LYS A 167 18.15 4.28 18.74
N SER A 168 19.31 3.63 18.75
CA SER A 168 19.48 2.21 18.42
C SER A 168 18.94 1.30 19.53
N ASP A 169 17.66 1.41 19.85
CA ASP A 169 16.95 0.41 20.66
C ASP A 169 16.57 -0.81 19.79
N TRP A 170 17.55 -1.30 19.03
CA TRP A 170 17.40 -2.52 18.27
C TRP A 170 17.47 -3.69 19.25
N PRO A 171 16.40 -4.50 19.38
CA PRO A 171 16.45 -5.68 20.26
C PRO A 171 17.54 -6.64 19.76
N THR A 172 18.52 -6.90 20.59
CA THR A 172 19.67 -7.79 20.33
C THR A 172 19.28 -9.27 20.07
N SER A 173 18.00 -9.59 20.09
CA SER A 173 17.47 -10.97 19.85
C SER A 173 17.34 -11.37 18.38
N CYS A 174 17.59 -10.47 17.43
CA CYS A 174 17.49 -10.75 15.98
C CYS A 174 18.83 -11.04 15.28
N MET A 175 19.89 -11.36 16.03
CA MET A 175 21.17 -11.80 15.45
C MET A 175 21.15 -13.30 15.16
N SER A 176 20.33 -13.76 14.21
CA SER A 176 20.60 -14.99 13.49
C SER A 176 21.07 -14.61 12.09
N PRO A 177 22.20 -15.14 11.59
CA PRO A 177 22.74 -14.77 10.30
C PRO A 177 21.96 -15.48 9.19
N ARG A 178 20.86 -14.90 8.75
CA ARG A 178 20.32 -15.21 7.42
C ARG A 178 20.77 -14.12 6.47
N PRO A 179 21.28 -14.43 5.27
CA PRO A 179 21.65 -13.40 4.31
C PRO A 179 20.38 -12.73 3.82
N MET A 180 20.04 -11.61 4.45
CA MET A 180 18.99 -10.73 3.97
C MET A 180 19.54 -9.92 2.81
N SER A 181 19.15 -10.28 1.59
CA SER A 181 19.25 -9.38 0.44
C SER A 181 18.14 -8.32 0.52
N LEU A 182 18.09 -7.59 1.64
CA LEU A 182 17.29 -6.36 1.76
C LEU A 182 18.08 -5.24 1.07
N ARG A 183 17.79 -5.03 -0.20
CA ARG A 183 18.19 -3.79 -0.87
C ARG A 183 17.17 -2.71 -0.50
N PRO A 184 17.61 -1.55 0.01
CA PRO A 184 16.71 -0.46 0.35
C PRO A 184 15.97 0.00 -0.90
N ILE A 185 14.67 0.04 -0.79
CA ILE A 185 13.75 0.48 -1.83
C ILE A 185 13.30 1.88 -1.45
N ILE A 186 13.61 2.85 -2.28
CA ILE A 186 13.05 4.21 -2.34
C ILE A 186 13.73 5.27 -1.45
N CYS A 187 14.60 6.08 -2.08
CA CYS A 187 14.95 7.41 -1.62
C CYS A 187 14.09 8.44 -2.39
N CYS A 188 13.21 9.18 -1.70
CA CYS A 188 12.60 10.39 -2.25
C CYS A 188 13.54 11.56 -1.98
N THR A 189 14.26 12.03 -2.98
CA THR A 189 14.92 13.33 -2.95
C THR A 189 14.09 14.36 -3.73
N LEU A 190 14.08 15.57 -3.21
CA LEU A 190 13.38 16.79 -3.64
C LEU A 190 13.38 17.04 -5.15
#